data_647ecc54b58d1975378e8d8ee5258d5b
#
_entry.id   647ecc54b58d1975378e8d8ee5258d5b
#
_cell.length_a   1.000
_cell.length_b   1.000
_cell.length_c   1.000
_cell.angle_alpha   90.00
_cell.angle_beta   90.00
_cell.angle_gamma   90.00
#
_symmetry.space_group_name_H-M   'P 1'
#
loop_
_entity.id
_entity.type
_entity.pdbx_description
1 polymer ?
#
loop_
_entity_poly.entity_id
_entity_poly.type
_entity_poly.pdbx_seq_one_letter_code
_entity_poly.pdbx_strand_id
1 'polypeptide(L)'
;MLVLFAVNRAPDGVPSKTHYQKIIYLILKALKNDPKTGAGFRPHHFGPYSAMVDSWRDELLITGYLVKNTNERIWIDPTVKEDVDKIEFKNELTGMKIGEIVKFICSLSYDELLLCIYADDVQRGEGMSENSEERDRIFRDRINIALKMANAGKISVARGAELADMDVVTFMNRLKGKAECGR
;
A
#
# COMPACT_ATOMS: atom_id res chain seq x y z
N MET A 1 18.68 3.56 -2.31
CA MET A 1 18.64 2.26 -3.02
C MET A 1 17.30 1.53 -2.85
N LEU A 2 16.83 1.22 -1.63
CA LEU A 2 15.53 0.56 -1.41
C LEU A 2 14.35 1.27 -2.09
N VAL A 3 14.29 2.59 -1.99
CA VAL A 3 13.22 3.41 -2.57
C VAL A 3 13.20 3.29 -4.09
N LEU A 4 14.35 3.44 -4.76
CA LEU A 4 14.44 3.31 -6.22
C LEU A 4 14.03 1.92 -6.69
N PHE A 5 14.50 0.88 -6.00
CA PHE A 5 14.09 -0.49 -6.29
C PHE A 5 12.57 -0.67 -6.15
N ALA A 6 11.97 -0.15 -5.08
CA ALA A 6 10.53 -0.25 -4.85
C ALA A 6 9.73 0.49 -5.93
N VAL A 7 10.07 1.74 -6.25
CA VAL A 7 9.40 2.52 -7.29
C VAL A 7 9.54 1.87 -8.67
N ASN A 8 10.71 1.28 -8.95
CA ASN A 8 10.97 0.56 -10.19
C ASN A 8 10.10 -0.70 -10.39
N ARG A 9 9.57 -1.27 -9.31
CA ARG A 9 8.65 -2.43 -9.34
C ARG A 9 7.17 -2.04 -9.49
N ALA A 10 6.84 -0.75 -9.46
CA ALA A 10 5.49 -0.26 -9.70
C ALA A 10 5.17 -0.28 -11.20
N PRO A 11 4.21 -1.11 -11.69
CA PRO A 11 3.99 -1.30 -13.13
C PRO A 11 3.69 0.00 -13.89
N ASP A 12 2.85 0.86 -13.30
CA ASP A 12 2.41 2.14 -13.86
C ASP A 12 2.84 3.32 -12.99
N GLY A 13 3.92 3.15 -12.22
CA GLY A 13 4.34 4.10 -11.20
C GLY A 13 3.52 4.02 -9.91
N VAL A 14 4.01 4.66 -8.86
CA VAL A 14 3.35 4.72 -7.55
C VAL A 14 2.20 5.74 -7.60
N PRO A 15 0.94 5.36 -7.30
CA PRO A 15 -0.23 6.20 -7.58
C PRO A 15 -0.28 7.53 -6.84
N SER A 16 0.24 7.61 -5.61
CA SER A 16 0.22 8.83 -4.80
C SER A 16 1.28 8.81 -3.71
N LYS A 17 1.47 9.95 -3.06
CA LYS A 17 2.29 10.11 -1.85
C LYS A 17 1.88 9.13 -0.75
N THR A 18 0.57 8.91 -0.55
CA THR A 18 0.07 7.97 0.46
C THR A 18 0.50 6.53 0.13
N HIS A 19 0.34 6.09 -1.13
CA HIS A 19 0.82 4.79 -1.58
C HIS A 19 2.32 4.62 -1.35
N TYR A 20 3.12 5.62 -1.71
CA TYR A 20 4.56 5.61 -1.50
C TYR A 20 4.94 5.39 -0.02
N GLN A 21 4.32 6.13 0.90
CA GLN A 21 4.53 5.97 2.33
C GLN A 21 4.21 4.54 2.81
N LYS A 22 3.07 3.97 2.37
CA LYS A 22 2.65 2.63 2.78
C LYS A 22 3.50 1.52 2.17
N ILE A 23 3.98 1.69 0.94
CA ILE A 23 4.94 0.77 0.30
C ILE A 23 6.20 0.66 1.17
N ILE A 24 6.84 1.79 1.50
CA ILE A 24 8.08 1.78 2.29
C ILE A 24 7.85 1.22 3.69
N TYR A 25 6.75 1.60 4.35
CA TYR A 25 6.37 1.05 5.66
C TYR A 25 6.26 -0.48 5.64
N LEU A 26 5.51 -1.03 4.68
CA LEU A 26 5.26 -2.47 4.59
C LEU A 26 6.52 -3.24 4.17
N ILE A 27 7.36 -2.66 3.31
CA ILE A 27 8.66 -3.27 2.96
C ILE A 27 9.54 -3.37 4.19
N LEU A 28 9.69 -2.31 4.99
CA LEU A 28 10.48 -2.35 6.22
C LEU A 28 9.98 -3.42 7.18
N LYS A 29 8.66 -3.53 7.37
CA LYS A 29 8.07 -4.61 8.18
C LYS A 29 8.38 -6.00 7.61
N ALA A 30 8.24 -6.19 6.31
CA ALA A 30 8.53 -7.47 5.67
C ALA A 30 10.01 -7.88 5.77
N LEU A 31 10.90 -6.90 5.82
CA LEU A 31 12.35 -7.08 6.03
C LEU A 31 12.71 -7.23 7.52
N LYS A 32 11.73 -7.27 8.42
CA LYS A 32 11.91 -7.30 9.88
C LYS A 32 12.72 -6.11 10.42
N ASN A 33 12.75 -5.00 9.70
CA ASN A 33 13.25 -3.74 10.18
C ASN A 33 12.12 -2.98 10.86
N ASP A 34 12.33 -2.53 12.08
CA ASP A 34 11.31 -1.73 12.76
C ASP A 34 11.14 -0.37 12.04
N PRO A 35 9.96 -0.08 11.46
CA PRO A 35 9.75 1.17 10.75
C PRO A 35 9.86 2.42 11.64
N LYS A 36 9.57 2.28 12.95
CA LYS A 36 9.65 3.40 13.90
C LYS A 36 11.10 3.85 14.10
N THR A 37 12.01 2.90 14.33
CA THR A 37 13.43 3.20 14.55
C THR A 37 14.21 3.39 13.26
N GLY A 38 13.89 2.61 12.20
CA GLY A 38 14.64 2.62 10.95
C GLY A 38 14.32 3.78 10.01
N ALA A 39 13.09 4.30 10.03
CA ALA A 39 12.64 5.37 9.15
C ALA A 39 11.71 6.40 9.83
N GLY A 40 11.64 6.40 11.17
CA GLY A 40 10.90 7.40 11.93
C GLY A 40 9.38 7.42 11.68
N PHE A 41 8.78 6.28 11.33
CA PHE A 41 7.34 6.20 11.15
C PHE A 41 6.60 6.47 12.46
N ARG A 42 5.55 7.27 12.38
CA ARG A 42 4.69 7.68 13.50
C ARG A 42 3.22 7.50 13.13
N PRO A 43 2.32 7.43 14.13
CA PRO A 43 0.89 7.49 13.89
C PRO A 43 0.48 8.73 13.10
N HIS A 44 -0.50 8.58 12.23
CA HIS A 44 -1.06 9.66 11.43
C HIS A 44 -2.50 9.34 11.01
N HIS A 45 -3.30 10.36 10.63
CA HIS A 45 -4.69 10.21 10.17
C HIS A 45 -4.87 9.23 9.01
N PHE A 46 -3.89 9.16 8.12
CA PHE A 46 -3.87 8.23 6.97
C PHE A 46 -3.01 6.99 7.23
N GLY A 47 -2.88 6.58 8.51
CA GLY A 47 -2.01 5.48 8.93
C GLY A 47 -0.52 5.90 8.95
N PRO A 48 0.41 4.95 9.09
CA PRO A 48 1.83 5.24 9.33
C PRO A 48 2.41 6.27 8.37
N TYR A 49 3.08 7.28 8.91
CA TYR A 49 3.71 8.35 8.14
C TYR A 49 5.14 8.63 8.64
N SER A 50 6.03 8.97 7.73
CA SER A 50 7.40 9.36 8.01
C SER A 50 7.82 10.58 7.21
N ALA A 51 8.22 11.64 7.89
CA ALA A 51 8.82 12.81 7.26
C ALA A 51 10.16 12.49 6.60
N MET A 52 10.92 11.54 7.16
CA MET A 52 12.19 11.06 6.56
C MET A 52 11.95 10.39 5.20
N VAL A 53 10.91 9.56 5.10
CA VAL A 53 10.53 8.92 3.83
C VAL A 53 10.06 9.96 2.81
N ASP A 54 9.38 11.01 3.24
CA ASP A 54 9.05 12.15 2.37
C ASP A 54 10.32 12.86 1.87
N SER A 55 11.26 13.15 2.76
CA SER A 55 12.53 13.78 2.37
C SER A 55 13.30 12.93 1.35
N TRP A 56 13.33 11.62 1.50
CA TRP A 56 13.97 10.73 0.51
C TRP A 56 13.29 10.82 -0.86
N ARG A 57 11.95 10.90 -0.90
CA ARG A 57 11.23 11.10 -2.15
C ARG A 57 11.58 12.43 -2.79
N ASP A 58 11.54 13.50 -2.00
CA ASP A 58 11.77 14.86 -2.50
C ASP A 58 13.22 15.02 -2.99
N GLU A 59 14.20 14.45 -2.30
CA GLU A 59 15.58 14.38 -2.74
C GLU A 59 15.72 13.67 -4.10
N LEU A 60 15.07 12.52 -4.27
CA LEU A 60 15.09 11.76 -5.51
C LEU A 60 14.38 12.48 -6.67
N LEU A 61 13.35 13.28 -6.38
CA LEU A 61 12.72 14.16 -7.37
C LEU A 61 13.64 15.33 -7.76
N ILE A 62 14.30 15.97 -6.79
CA ILE A 62 15.26 17.08 -7.03
C ILE A 62 16.46 16.59 -7.83
N THR A 63 16.98 15.41 -7.51
CA THR A 63 18.15 14.83 -8.18
C THR A 63 17.84 14.16 -9.51
N GLY A 64 16.59 14.14 -9.95
CA GLY A 64 16.16 13.61 -11.25
C GLY A 64 16.11 12.08 -11.33
N TYR A 65 16.19 11.35 -10.22
CA TYR A 65 15.97 9.89 -10.22
C TYR A 65 14.48 9.53 -10.32
N LEU A 66 13.63 10.40 -9.77
CA LEU A 66 12.18 10.25 -9.85
C LEU A 66 11.57 11.42 -10.62
N VAL A 67 10.46 11.13 -11.28
CA VAL A 67 9.59 12.14 -11.89
C VAL A 67 8.16 11.94 -11.38
N LYS A 68 7.36 13.01 -11.38
CA LYS A 68 5.95 12.97 -11.02
C LYS A 68 5.11 13.75 -12.02
N ASN A 69 3.85 13.34 -12.20
CA ASN A 69 2.87 14.09 -12.98
C ASN A 69 2.03 15.02 -12.08
N THR A 70 1.09 15.72 -12.72
CA THR A 70 0.13 16.61 -12.04
C THR A 70 -0.77 15.92 -11.01
N ASN A 71 -0.96 14.60 -11.13
CA ASN A 71 -1.75 13.77 -10.22
C ASN A 71 -0.90 13.13 -9.10
N GLU A 72 0.33 13.64 -8.89
CA GLU A 72 1.27 13.16 -7.87
C GLU A 72 1.69 11.67 -8.04
N ARG A 73 1.44 11.07 -9.18
CA ARG A 73 1.95 9.73 -9.52
C ARG A 73 3.46 9.82 -9.76
N ILE A 74 4.21 8.88 -9.22
CA ILE A 74 5.69 8.89 -9.19
C ILE A 74 6.22 7.65 -9.92
N TRP A 75 7.25 7.85 -10.75
CA TRP A 75 7.99 6.75 -11.39
C TRP A 75 9.48 7.10 -11.53
N ILE A 76 10.27 6.11 -11.96
CA ILE A 76 11.70 6.30 -12.26
C ILE A 76 11.82 7.17 -13.53
N ASP A 77 12.69 8.17 -13.49
CA ASP A 77 13.01 8.94 -14.70
C ASP A 77 13.57 8.00 -15.78
N PRO A 78 13.06 8.06 -17.02
CA PRO A 78 13.54 7.21 -18.12
C PRO A 78 15.03 7.30 -18.38
N THR A 79 15.66 8.45 -18.11
CA THR A 79 17.09 8.68 -18.36
C THR A 79 18.00 7.90 -17.44
N VAL A 80 17.53 7.53 -16.23
CA VAL A 80 18.29 6.75 -15.23
C VAL A 80 17.76 5.31 -15.10
N LYS A 81 16.79 4.93 -15.90
CA LYS A 81 16.10 3.64 -15.81
C LYS A 81 17.04 2.45 -15.88
N GLU A 82 18.00 2.47 -16.82
CA GLU A 82 18.97 1.37 -16.99
C GLU A 82 19.85 1.16 -15.76
N ASP A 83 20.23 2.24 -15.07
CA ASP A 83 21.06 2.15 -13.86
C ASP A 83 20.22 1.66 -12.67
N VAL A 84 18.97 2.07 -12.59
CA VAL A 84 18.04 1.59 -11.55
C VAL A 84 17.68 0.11 -11.77
N ASP A 85 17.58 -0.37 -13.00
CA ASP A 85 17.32 -1.77 -13.33
C ASP A 85 18.46 -2.72 -12.87
N LYS A 86 19.68 -2.20 -12.74
CA LYS A 86 20.85 -2.94 -12.19
C LYS A 86 20.82 -3.08 -10.66
N ILE A 87 19.89 -2.40 -9.97
CA ILE A 87 19.75 -2.50 -8.52
C ILE A 87 19.16 -3.87 -8.17
N GLU A 88 19.96 -4.72 -7.57
CA GLU A 88 19.58 -6.05 -7.12
C GLU A 88 19.63 -6.16 -5.60
N PHE A 89 18.78 -7.01 -5.04
CA PHE A 89 18.92 -7.45 -3.67
C PHE A 89 19.76 -8.73 -3.62
N LYS A 90 20.71 -8.79 -2.67
CA LYS A 90 21.55 -9.98 -2.45
C LYS A 90 20.75 -11.28 -2.29
N ASN A 91 19.50 -11.17 -1.82
CA ASN A 91 18.57 -12.29 -1.69
C ASN A 91 17.41 -12.08 -2.66
N GLU A 92 17.31 -12.94 -3.67
CA GLU A 92 16.27 -12.90 -4.71
C GLU A 92 14.85 -12.99 -4.11
N LEU A 93 14.63 -13.85 -3.10
CA LEU A 93 13.35 -13.97 -2.40
C LEU A 93 12.92 -12.63 -1.75
N THR A 94 13.89 -11.85 -1.27
CA THR A 94 13.62 -10.51 -0.74
C THR A 94 13.16 -9.57 -1.83
N GLY A 95 13.83 -9.57 -2.98
CA GLY A 95 13.44 -8.77 -4.14
C GLY A 95 12.04 -9.13 -4.65
N MET A 96 11.71 -10.43 -4.70
CA MET A 96 10.37 -10.91 -5.07
C MET A 96 9.29 -10.42 -4.10
N LYS A 97 9.50 -10.56 -2.79
CA LYS A 97 8.55 -10.06 -1.76
C LYS A 97 8.31 -8.56 -1.86
N ILE A 98 9.36 -7.78 -2.09
CA ILE A 98 9.22 -6.33 -2.30
C ILE A 98 8.36 -6.08 -3.54
N GLY A 99 8.62 -6.78 -4.64
CA GLY A 99 7.84 -6.66 -5.87
C GLY A 99 6.36 -6.98 -5.68
N GLU A 100 6.03 -8.02 -4.91
CA GLU A 100 4.65 -8.39 -4.59
C GLU A 100 3.95 -7.31 -3.74
N ILE A 101 4.62 -6.79 -2.70
CA ILE A 101 4.08 -5.68 -1.88
C ILE A 101 3.80 -4.47 -2.76
N VAL A 102 4.75 -4.07 -3.60
CA VAL A 102 4.59 -2.90 -4.47
C VAL A 102 3.44 -3.09 -5.45
N LYS A 103 3.38 -4.21 -6.15
CA LYS A 103 2.30 -4.51 -7.11
C LYS A 103 0.93 -4.50 -6.43
N PHE A 104 0.81 -5.15 -5.28
CA PHE A 104 -0.43 -5.17 -4.52
C PHE A 104 -0.86 -3.76 -4.12
N ILE A 105 0.00 -3.00 -3.44
CA ILE A 105 -0.33 -1.65 -2.98
C ILE A 105 -0.65 -0.70 -4.15
N CYS A 106 0.09 -0.77 -5.25
CA CYS A 106 -0.18 0.04 -6.45
C CYS A 106 -1.49 -0.33 -7.16
N SER A 107 -2.02 -1.55 -6.97
CA SER A 107 -3.31 -1.97 -7.52
C SER A 107 -4.51 -1.44 -6.74
N LEU A 108 -4.30 -0.94 -5.52
CA LEU A 108 -5.37 -0.46 -4.64
C LEU A 108 -5.78 0.96 -4.99
N SER A 109 -7.08 1.24 -4.91
CA SER A 109 -7.56 2.62 -4.82
C SER A 109 -7.18 3.22 -3.45
N TYR A 110 -7.39 4.53 -3.29
CA TYR A 110 -7.10 5.22 -2.04
C TYR A 110 -7.87 4.61 -0.85
N ASP A 111 -9.18 4.39 -1.01
CA ASP A 111 -10.03 3.82 0.04
C ASP A 111 -9.68 2.36 0.37
N GLU A 112 -9.37 1.56 -0.66
CA GLU A 112 -8.91 0.18 -0.50
C GLU A 112 -7.59 0.11 0.28
N LEU A 113 -6.64 1.01 -0.05
CA LEU A 113 -5.38 1.11 0.67
C LEU A 113 -5.59 1.48 2.14
N LEU A 114 -6.40 2.51 2.42
CA LEU A 114 -6.66 2.93 3.79
C LEU A 114 -7.37 1.85 4.59
N LEU A 115 -8.34 1.15 4.00
CA LEU A 115 -9.01 0.03 4.68
C LEU A 115 -8.00 -1.05 5.09
N CYS A 116 -7.11 -1.46 4.20
CA CYS A 116 -6.07 -2.46 4.52
C CYS A 116 -5.18 -1.99 5.67
N ILE A 117 -4.71 -0.74 5.62
CA ILE A 117 -3.81 -0.18 6.63
C ILE A 117 -4.49 -0.05 7.99
N TYR A 118 -5.72 0.46 8.04
CA TYR A 118 -6.45 0.66 9.29
C TYR A 118 -6.88 -0.68 9.93
N ALA A 119 -7.33 -1.63 9.13
CA ALA A 119 -7.72 -2.95 9.63
C ALA A 119 -6.51 -3.70 10.20
N ASP A 120 -5.36 -3.68 9.51
CA ASP A 120 -4.13 -4.31 9.97
C ASP A 120 -3.61 -3.64 11.26
N ASP A 121 -3.72 -2.32 11.38
CA ASP A 121 -3.32 -1.58 12.57
C ASP A 121 -4.18 -1.96 13.79
N VAL A 122 -5.51 -2.02 13.61
CA VAL A 122 -6.44 -2.44 14.67
C VAL A 122 -6.17 -3.89 15.08
N GLN A 123 -6.05 -4.79 14.12
CA GLN A 123 -5.83 -6.22 14.39
C GLN A 123 -4.55 -6.49 15.16
N ARG A 124 -3.49 -5.72 14.87
CA ARG A 124 -2.17 -5.89 15.50
C ARG A 124 -1.97 -5.03 16.74
N GLY A 125 -2.86 -4.08 17.00
CA GLY A 125 -2.73 -3.14 18.12
C GLY A 125 -1.49 -2.24 18.02
N GLU A 126 -1.04 -1.93 16.81
CA GLU A 126 0.20 -1.16 16.58
C GLU A 126 0.07 0.32 16.91
N GLY A 127 -1.18 0.86 16.88
CA GLY A 127 -1.47 2.26 17.17
C GLY A 127 -0.82 3.23 16.16
N MET A 128 -0.69 2.81 14.90
CA MET A 128 -0.06 3.59 13.83
C MET A 128 -1.07 4.42 13.04
N SER A 129 -2.35 4.33 13.37
CA SER A 129 -3.43 5.11 12.76
C SER A 129 -4.14 5.90 13.85
N GLU A 130 -4.14 7.22 13.72
CA GLU A 130 -4.88 8.10 14.62
C GLU A 130 -6.38 7.98 14.37
N ASN A 131 -7.18 8.24 15.41
CA ASN A 131 -8.62 8.41 15.24
C ASN A 131 -8.89 9.67 14.41
N SER A 132 -9.66 9.51 13.33
CA SER A 132 -9.95 10.59 12.40
C SER A 132 -11.29 10.36 11.70
N GLU A 133 -11.89 11.42 11.21
CA GLU A 133 -13.11 11.33 10.39
C GLU A 133 -12.90 10.44 9.15
N GLU A 134 -11.72 10.47 8.57
CA GLU A 134 -11.36 9.64 7.42
C GLU A 134 -11.34 8.16 7.78
N ARG A 135 -10.77 7.79 8.93
CA ARG A 135 -10.80 6.40 9.43
C ARG A 135 -12.22 5.94 9.66
N ASP A 136 -13.05 6.78 10.29
CA ASP A 136 -14.46 6.46 10.54
C ASP A 136 -15.25 6.31 9.23
N ARG A 137 -14.98 7.15 8.24
CA ARG A 137 -15.56 7.06 6.89
C ARG A 137 -15.22 5.71 6.25
N ILE A 138 -13.96 5.33 6.25
CA ILE A 138 -13.49 4.06 5.67
C ILE A 138 -14.14 2.86 6.38
N PHE A 139 -14.20 2.86 7.72
CA PHE A 139 -14.80 1.76 8.46
C PHE A 139 -16.32 1.67 8.29
N ARG A 140 -17.03 2.77 8.10
CA ARG A 140 -18.47 2.73 7.75
C ARG A 140 -18.71 2.05 6.40
N ASP A 141 -17.82 2.23 5.43
CA ASP A 141 -17.96 1.63 4.08
C ASP A 141 -17.16 0.34 3.88
N ARG A 142 -16.52 -0.19 4.92
CA ARG A 142 -15.58 -1.32 4.84
C ARG A 142 -16.13 -2.55 4.13
N ILE A 143 -17.41 -2.87 4.33
CA ILE A 143 -18.04 -4.02 3.69
C ILE A 143 -18.09 -3.84 2.16
N ASN A 144 -18.49 -2.67 1.69
CA ASN A 144 -18.57 -2.41 0.24
C ASN A 144 -17.19 -2.38 -0.38
N ILE A 145 -16.20 -1.77 0.29
CA ILE A 145 -14.80 -1.73 -0.18
C ILE A 145 -14.24 -3.15 -0.28
N ALA A 146 -14.39 -3.97 0.77
CA ALA A 146 -13.92 -5.34 0.79
C ALA A 146 -14.58 -6.23 -0.28
N LEU A 147 -15.89 -6.08 -0.50
CA LEU A 147 -16.60 -6.79 -1.56
C LEU A 147 -16.10 -6.40 -2.96
N LYS A 148 -15.83 -5.11 -3.21
CA LYS A 148 -15.24 -4.64 -4.48
C LYS A 148 -13.87 -5.24 -4.70
N MET A 149 -13.00 -5.25 -3.68
CA MET A 149 -11.66 -5.82 -3.75
C MET A 149 -11.69 -7.33 -4.05
N ALA A 150 -12.57 -8.08 -3.37
CA ALA A 150 -12.72 -9.52 -3.57
C ALA A 150 -13.28 -9.85 -4.97
N ASN A 151 -14.30 -9.10 -5.44
CA ASN A 151 -14.85 -9.24 -6.80
C ASN A 151 -13.82 -8.94 -7.89
N ALA A 152 -12.94 -7.98 -7.66
CA ALA A 152 -11.84 -7.65 -8.56
C ALA A 152 -10.65 -8.61 -8.48
N GLY A 153 -10.73 -9.65 -7.63
CA GLY A 153 -9.64 -10.62 -7.43
C GLY A 153 -8.38 -10.04 -6.76
N LYS A 154 -8.47 -8.85 -6.16
CA LYS A 154 -7.35 -8.21 -5.47
C LYS A 154 -7.00 -8.89 -4.15
N ILE A 155 -8.00 -9.47 -3.49
CA ILE A 155 -7.86 -10.18 -2.21
C ILE A 155 -8.66 -11.47 -2.23
N SER A 156 -8.29 -12.42 -1.36
CA SER A 156 -9.05 -13.64 -1.15
C SER A 156 -10.38 -13.36 -0.42
N VAL A 157 -11.35 -14.28 -0.54
CA VAL A 157 -12.63 -14.21 0.20
C VAL A 157 -12.40 -14.14 1.71
N ALA A 158 -11.43 -14.93 2.23
CA ALA A 158 -11.09 -14.91 3.64
C ALA A 158 -10.56 -13.53 4.08
N ARG A 159 -9.65 -12.92 3.30
CA ARG A 159 -9.17 -11.58 3.58
C ARG A 159 -10.27 -10.52 3.46
N GLY A 160 -11.19 -10.66 2.51
CA GLY A 160 -12.34 -9.77 2.37
C GLY A 160 -13.26 -9.83 3.60
N ALA A 161 -13.54 -11.02 4.12
CA ALA A 161 -14.33 -11.23 5.34
C ALA A 161 -13.66 -10.57 6.56
N GLU A 162 -12.35 -10.75 6.71
CA GLU A 162 -11.55 -10.12 7.76
C GLU A 162 -11.61 -8.58 7.69
N LEU A 163 -11.40 -7.97 6.52
CA LEU A 163 -11.49 -6.53 6.32
C LEU A 163 -12.90 -6.00 6.58
N ALA A 164 -13.93 -6.77 6.21
CA ALA A 164 -15.33 -6.44 6.45
C ALA A 164 -15.78 -6.66 7.91
N ASP A 165 -14.92 -7.28 8.74
CA ASP A 165 -15.21 -7.69 10.12
C ASP A 165 -16.47 -8.56 10.21
N MET A 166 -16.49 -9.62 9.43
CA MET A 166 -17.57 -10.60 9.42
C MET A 166 -17.04 -12.02 9.16
N ASP A 167 -17.85 -13.03 9.43
CA ASP A 167 -17.49 -14.39 9.11
C ASP A 167 -17.46 -14.64 7.60
N VAL A 168 -16.66 -15.64 7.19
CA VAL A 168 -16.38 -15.95 5.78
C VAL A 168 -17.65 -16.37 5.03
N VAL A 169 -18.56 -17.09 5.68
CA VAL A 169 -19.80 -17.60 5.05
C VAL A 169 -20.74 -16.44 4.73
N THR A 170 -20.94 -15.54 5.67
CA THR A 170 -21.75 -14.32 5.49
C THR A 170 -21.14 -13.43 4.39
N PHE A 171 -19.83 -13.24 4.39
CA PHE A 171 -19.15 -12.47 3.34
C PHE A 171 -19.34 -13.11 1.95
N MET A 172 -19.16 -14.44 1.85
CA MET A 172 -19.31 -15.18 0.60
C MET A 172 -20.74 -15.10 0.05
N ASN A 173 -21.75 -15.16 0.92
CA ASN A 173 -23.16 -15.01 0.52
C ASN A 173 -23.44 -13.60 -0.05
N ARG A 174 -22.89 -12.55 0.58
CA ARG A 174 -22.99 -11.17 0.06
C ARG A 174 -22.26 -11.00 -1.28
N LEU A 175 -21.12 -11.66 -1.45
CA LEU A 175 -20.37 -11.63 -2.68
C LEU A 175 -21.16 -12.25 -3.85
N LYS A 176 -21.82 -13.40 -3.63
CA LYS A 176 -22.70 -14.06 -4.61
C LYS A 176 -23.92 -13.23 -4.95
N GLY A 177 -24.62 -12.67 -3.95
CA GLY A 177 -25.82 -11.85 -4.17
C GLY A 177 -25.56 -10.56 -4.97
N LYS A 178 -24.35 -9.97 -4.89
CA LYS A 178 -23.99 -8.83 -5.76
C LYS A 178 -23.69 -9.27 -7.20
N ALA A 179 -23.23 -10.51 -7.43
CA ALA A 179 -22.99 -11.03 -8.78
C ALA A 179 -24.30 -11.27 -9.56
N GLU A 180 -25.43 -11.52 -8.88
CA GLU A 180 -26.74 -11.75 -9.51
C GLU A 180 -27.48 -10.44 -9.84
N CYS A 181 -27.23 -9.34 -9.12
CA CYS A 181 -27.83 -8.02 -9.37
C CYS A 181 -27.15 -7.20 -10.48
N GLY A 182 -26.03 -7.66 -11.01
CA GLY A 182 -25.22 -6.94 -12.02
C GLY A 182 -25.31 -7.51 -13.45
N ARG A 183 -26.32 -8.34 -13.73
CA ARG A 183 -26.61 -8.84 -15.10
C ARG A 183 -27.83 -8.19 -15.69
#